data_8b689ee0789ddc3ffc65f6690b6f4f75
#
_entry.id   8b689ee0789ddc3ffc65f6690b6f4f75
#
_cell.length_a   1.000
_cell.length_b   1.000
_cell.length_c   1.000
_cell.angle_alpha   90.00
_cell.angle_beta   90.00
_cell.angle_gamma   90.00
#
_symmetry.space_group_name_H-M   'P 1'
#
loop_
_entity.id
_entity.type
_entity.pdbx_description
1 polymer ?
#
loop_
_entity_poly.entity_id
_entity_poly.type
_entity_poly.pdbx_seq_one_letter_code
_entity_poly.pdbx_strand_id
1 'polypeptide(L)'
;MIKAIFIDYTGTMVQEDEPYTRELLGYFISHSELKDPREVLKAVWGKIKELEAASHGDAFIRNDERIDIILKHCTENYGLNGDLEYMHDTWRKIWVHAPLFDDVKPFFDRCTKPVYVLSNDDHVYLEESMKEKGLNPAGIISAEAAKACKPDRAIFEKAFEIAGVKPDETLFIGDSITSDVKPALELGINPVLIVRNSGADRSAVPESVRVIGSLDELDE
;
A
#
# COMPACT_ATOMS: atom_id res chain seq x y z
N MET A 1 -24.67 9.63 0.09
CA MET A 1 -24.18 9.94 1.48
C MET A 1 -23.15 8.87 1.84
N ILE A 2 -21.94 9.27 2.23
CA ILE A 2 -20.85 8.35 2.58
C ILE A 2 -21.20 7.57 3.84
N LYS A 3 -21.06 6.25 3.78
CA LYS A 3 -21.34 5.30 4.87
C LYS A 3 -20.08 4.58 5.38
N ALA A 4 -19.04 4.48 4.55
CA ALA A 4 -17.77 3.85 4.91
C ALA A 4 -16.60 4.57 4.25
N ILE A 5 -15.45 4.52 4.91
CA ILE A 5 -14.18 5.03 4.38
C ILE A 5 -13.26 3.85 4.17
N PHE A 6 -12.72 3.71 2.98
CA PHE A 6 -11.59 2.85 2.69
C PHE A 6 -10.32 3.70 2.66
N ILE A 7 -9.28 3.22 3.30
CA ILE A 7 -7.99 3.91 3.36
C ILE A 7 -6.87 2.95 2.96
N ASP A 8 -6.02 3.39 2.06
CA ASP A 8 -4.80 2.67 1.73
C ASP A 8 -3.78 2.72 2.87
N TYR A 9 -2.82 1.80 2.88
CA TYR A 9 -1.89 1.63 3.98
C TYR A 9 -0.55 2.32 3.73
N THR A 10 0.28 1.77 2.84
CA THR A 10 1.65 2.23 2.58
C THR A 10 1.65 3.55 1.80
N GLY A 11 2.38 4.57 2.24
CA GLY A 11 2.35 5.90 1.62
C GLY A 11 1.13 6.76 2.02
N THR A 12 0.08 6.14 2.56
CA THR A 12 -1.15 6.81 3.03
C THR A 12 -1.23 6.88 4.54
N MET A 13 -1.20 5.75 5.23
CA MET A 13 -1.22 5.65 6.70
C MET A 13 0.19 5.61 7.29
N VAL A 14 1.11 4.88 6.66
CA VAL A 14 2.48 4.69 7.12
C VAL A 14 3.49 5.27 6.13
N GLN A 15 4.64 5.66 6.68
CA GLN A 15 5.73 6.27 5.92
C GLN A 15 6.52 5.21 5.15
N GLU A 16 6.90 5.53 3.90
CA GLU A 16 7.71 4.64 3.07
C GLU A 16 9.22 4.78 3.33
N ASP A 17 9.68 6.02 3.60
CA ASP A 17 11.09 6.30 3.92
C ASP A 17 11.35 6.17 5.42
N GLU A 18 11.47 4.94 5.88
CA GLU A 18 11.63 4.58 7.27
C GLU A 18 12.94 3.78 7.51
N PRO A 19 13.37 3.52 8.75
CA PRO A 19 14.68 2.93 9.03
C PRO A 19 14.94 1.58 8.34
N TYR A 20 13.95 0.67 8.28
CA TYR A 20 14.12 -0.65 7.66
C TYR A 20 14.18 -0.59 6.14
N THR A 21 13.47 0.35 5.50
CA THR A 21 13.61 0.64 4.07
C THR A 21 15.03 1.09 3.74
N ARG A 22 15.59 1.99 4.55
CA ARG A 22 16.97 2.47 4.37
C ARG A 22 18.00 1.38 4.62
N GLU A 23 17.77 0.54 5.65
CA GLU A 23 18.59 -0.60 5.98
C GLU A 23 18.64 -1.61 4.82
N LEU A 24 17.46 -2.01 4.33
CA LEU A 24 17.32 -2.93 3.20
C LEU A 24 17.97 -2.36 1.92
N LEU A 25 17.72 -1.10 1.60
CA LEU A 25 18.32 -0.42 0.45
C LEU A 25 19.85 -0.38 0.55
N GLY A 26 20.39 -0.05 1.72
CA GLY A 26 21.84 -0.06 1.98
C GLY A 26 22.44 -1.45 1.83
N TYR A 27 21.71 -2.47 2.27
CA TYR A 27 22.14 -3.85 2.13
C TYR A 27 22.16 -4.30 0.66
N PHE A 28 21.13 -3.97 -0.13
CA PHE A 28 21.12 -4.19 -1.59
C PHE A 28 22.32 -3.57 -2.28
N ILE A 29 22.60 -2.29 -2.01
CA ILE A 29 23.72 -1.55 -2.61
C ILE A 29 25.08 -2.20 -2.29
N SER A 30 25.26 -2.68 -1.05
CA SER A 30 26.51 -3.30 -0.62
C SER A 30 26.73 -4.70 -1.19
N HIS A 31 25.64 -5.46 -1.49
CA HIS A 31 25.66 -6.86 -1.88
C HIS A 31 25.16 -7.14 -3.30
N SER A 32 25.05 -6.13 -4.16
CA SER A 32 24.67 -6.31 -5.56
C SER A 32 25.56 -5.49 -6.50
N GLU A 33 25.36 -5.65 -7.80
CA GLU A 33 26.01 -4.82 -8.81
C GLU A 33 25.42 -3.42 -8.93
N LEU A 34 24.18 -3.23 -8.44
CA LEU A 34 23.49 -1.93 -8.40
C LEU A 34 24.09 -1.06 -7.30
N LYS A 35 24.67 0.09 -7.67
CA LYS A 35 25.33 1.01 -6.72
C LYS A 35 24.57 2.32 -6.52
N ASP A 36 23.62 2.64 -7.40
CA ASP A 36 22.74 3.80 -7.24
C ASP A 36 21.42 3.37 -6.56
N PRO A 37 21.04 4.01 -5.45
CA PRO A 37 19.75 3.76 -4.79
C PRO A 37 18.54 3.80 -5.74
N ARG A 38 18.58 4.70 -6.73
CA ARG A 38 17.48 4.86 -7.71
C ARG A 38 17.37 3.64 -8.63
N GLU A 39 18.51 3.05 -8.99
CA GLU A 39 18.53 1.83 -9.82
C GLU A 39 17.99 0.64 -9.03
N VAL A 40 18.36 0.49 -7.75
CA VAL A 40 17.80 -0.53 -6.87
C VAL A 40 16.29 -0.37 -6.76
N LEU A 41 15.81 0.83 -6.42
CA LEU A 41 14.38 1.10 -6.32
C LEU A 41 13.64 0.80 -7.63
N LYS A 42 14.19 1.24 -8.78
CA LYS A 42 13.61 0.96 -10.09
C LYS A 42 13.51 -0.53 -10.40
N ALA A 43 14.56 -1.30 -10.09
CA ALA A 43 14.58 -2.74 -10.32
C ALA A 43 13.54 -3.45 -9.42
N VAL A 44 13.55 -3.16 -8.14
CA VAL A 44 12.65 -3.75 -7.15
C VAL A 44 11.19 -3.38 -7.42
N TRP A 45 10.87 -2.08 -7.54
CA TRP A 45 9.51 -1.61 -7.83
C TRP A 45 8.98 -2.10 -9.18
N GLY A 46 9.84 -2.18 -10.19
CA GLY A 46 9.48 -2.73 -11.49
C GLY A 46 9.03 -4.19 -11.36
N LYS A 47 9.74 -4.99 -10.57
CA LYS A 47 9.39 -6.40 -10.34
C LYS A 47 8.16 -6.57 -9.45
N ILE A 48 7.99 -5.72 -8.43
CA ILE A 48 6.77 -5.69 -7.61
C ILE A 48 5.55 -5.48 -8.51
N LYS A 49 5.55 -4.43 -9.34
CA LYS A 49 4.41 -4.11 -10.23
C LYS A 49 4.12 -5.21 -11.24
N GLU A 50 5.16 -5.85 -11.80
CA GLU A 50 4.99 -7.01 -12.68
C GLU A 50 4.27 -8.16 -11.97
N LEU A 51 4.72 -8.49 -10.76
CA LEU A 51 4.14 -9.57 -9.95
C LEU A 51 2.73 -9.24 -9.48
N GLU A 52 2.45 -8.01 -9.08
CA GLU A 52 1.09 -7.56 -8.72
C GLU A 52 0.13 -7.68 -9.90
N ALA A 53 0.53 -7.22 -11.08
CA ALA A 53 -0.29 -7.31 -12.29
C ALA A 53 -0.58 -8.74 -12.71
N ALA A 54 0.34 -9.68 -12.44
CA ALA A 54 0.16 -11.09 -12.72
C ALA A 54 -0.57 -11.87 -11.62
N SER A 55 -0.71 -11.29 -10.42
CA SER A 55 -1.20 -11.96 -9.21
C SER A 55 -2.71 -11.79 -9.06
N HIS A 56 -3.49 -12.68 -9.69
CA HIS A 56 -4.95 -12.68 -9.58
C HIS A 56 -5.54 -14.09 -9.66
N GLY A 57 -6.69 -14.32 -9.03
CA GLY A 57 -7.42 -15.58 -9.05
C GLY A 57 -6.56 -16.76 -8.58
N ASP A 58 -6.48 -17.82 -9.38
CA ASP A 58 -5.69 -19.01 -9.06
C ASP A 58 -4.17 -18.79 -9.17
N ALA A 59 -3.75 -17.72 -9.86
CA ALA A 59 -2.35 -17.31 -9.95
C ALA A 59 -1.96 -16.26 -8.88
N PHE A 60 -2.83 -16.04 -7.90
CA PHE A 60 -2.53 -15.08 -6.82
C PHE A 60 -1.31 -15.54 -6.02
N ILE A 61 -0.35 -14.62 -5.83
CA ILE A 61 0.87 -14.79 -5.03
C ILE A 61 0.81 -13.81 -3.88
N ARG A 62 0.95 -14.30 -2.65
CA ARG A 62 1.01 -13.44 -1.46
C ARG A 62 2.21 -12.51 -1.52
N ASN A 63 2.10 -11.39 -0.82
CA ASN A 63 3.17 -10.40 -0.78
C ASN A 63 4.46 -10.98 -0.15
N ASP A 64 4.32 -11.80 0.87
CA ASP A 64 5.42 -12.52 1.50
C ASP A 64 6.19 -13.43 0.50
N GLU A 65 5.46 -14.19 -0.33
CA GLU A 65 6.05 -15.03 -1.37
C GLU A 65 6.71 -14.22 -2.49
N ARG A 66 6.19 -13.01 -2.77
CA ARG A 66 6.77 -12.11 -3.78
C ARG A 66 8.16 -11.63 -3.38
N ILE A 67 8.45 -11.46 -2.06
CA ILE A 67 9.81 -11.11 -1.62
C ILE A 67 10.83 -12.11 -2.16
N ASP A 68 10.60 -13.40 -1.97
CA ASP A 68 11.53 -14.44 -2.40
C ASP A 68 11.74 -14.43 -3.92
N ILE A 69 10.66 -14.20 -4.69
CA ILE A 69 10.73 -14.08 -6.15
C ILE A 69 11.54 -12.85 -6.54
N ILE A 70 11.38 -11.72 -5.87
CA ILE A 70 12.12 -10.49 -6.13
C ILE A 70 13.60 -10.66 -5.78
N LEU A 71 13.91 -11.22 -4.62
CA LEU A 71 15.27 -11.47 -4.17
C LEU A 71 16.00 -12.42 -5.13
N LYS A 72 15.35 -13.50 -5.55
CA LYS A 72 15.87 -14.41 -6.57
C LYS A 72 16.11 -13.70 -7.90
N HIS A 73 15.15 -12.90 -8.36
CA HIS A 73 15.33 -12.08 -9.57
C HIS A 73 16.53 -11.15 -9.47
N CYS A 74 16.74 -10.51 -8.32
CA CYS A 74 17.88 -9.64 -8.10
C CYS A 74 19.21 -10.41 -8.06
N THR A 75 19.18 -11.64 -7.53
CA THR A 75 20.35 -12.54 -7.58
C THR A 75 20.74 -12.87 -9.00
N GLU A 76 19.77 -13.24 -9.84
CA GLU A 76 19.99 -13.68 -11.21
C GLU A 76 20.36 -12.53 -12.18
N ASN A 77 19.85 -11.31 -11.95
CA ASN A 77 19.97 -10.21 -12.90
C ASN A 77 20.89 -9.07 -12.45
N TYR A 78 21.16 -8.95 -11.16
CA TYR A 78 21.94 -7.84 -10.59
C TYR A 78 23.04 -8.30 -9.61
N GLY A 79 23.35 -9.59 -9.63
CA GLY A 79 24.45 -10.15 -8.84
C GLY A 79 24.26 -10.02 -7.32
N LEU A 80 23.01 -9.97 -6.84
CA LEU A 80 22.73 -9.93 -5.41
C LEU A 80 23.27 -11.22 -4.75
N ASN A 81 24.17 -11.09 -3.77
CA ASN A 81 24.87 -12.19 -3.11
C ASN A 81 24.86 -12.09 -1.58
N GLY A 82 23.90 -11.34 -1.03
CA GLY A 82 23.72 -11.17 0.41
C GLY A 82 22.94 -12.31 1.06
N ASP A 83 22.72 -12.17 2.37
CA ASP A 83 21.85 -13.03 3.15
C ASP A 83 20.38 -12.75 2.80
N LEU A 84 19.78 -13.64 2.04
CA LEU A 84 18.40 -13.46 1.54
C LEU A 84 17.38 -13.61 2.64
N GLU A 85 17.62 -14.44 3.67
CA GLU A 85 16.73 -14.60 4.82
C GLU A 85 16.69 -13.31 5.65
N TYR A 86 17.86 -12.71 5.92
CA TYR A 86 17.95 -11.41 6.56
C TYR A 86 17.21 -10.31 5.77
N MET A 87 17.34 -10.32 4.43
CA MET A 87 16.65 -9.34 3.59
C MET A 87 15.14 -9.53 3.59
N HIS A 88 14.69 -10.78 3.54
CA HIS A 88 13.29 -11.13 3.66
C HIS A 88 12.72 -10.65 4.99
N ASP A 89 13.37 -10.97 6.11
CA ASP A 89 12.93 -10.55 7.44
C ASP A 89 12.94 -9.02 7.61
N THR A 90 13.92 -8.34 7.03
CA THR A 90 13.98 -6.87 7.06
C THR A 90 12.83 -6.27 6.24
N TRP A 91 12.48 -6.88 5.11
CA TRP A 91 11.33 -6.45 4.30
C TRP A 91 10.00 -6.59 5.06
N ARG A 92 9.80 -7.71 5.75
CA ARG A 92 8.61 -7.90 6.61
C ARG A 92 8.49 -6.83 7.69
N LYS A 93 9.62 -6.42 8.28
CA LYS A 93 9.65 -5.32 9.26
C LYS A 93 9.16 -3.99 8.68
N ILE A 94 9.41 -3.71 7.41
CA ILE A 94 8.90 -2.52 6.74
C ILE A 94 7.37 -2.47 6.85
N TRP A 95 6.68 -3.56 6.51
CA TRP A 95 5.22 -3.59 6.55
C TRP A 95 4.63 -3.49 7.97
N VAL A 96 5.28 -4.10 8.96
CA VAL A 96 4.76 -4.12 10.32
C VAL A 96 5.11 -2.84 11.07
N HIS A 97 6.37 -2.42 11.00
CA HIS A 97 6.92 -1.40 11.90
C HIS A 97 7.02 0.00 11.29
N ALA A 98 6.68 0.19 10.01
CA ALA A 98 6.67 1.52 9.40
C ALA A 98 5.87 2.52 10.27
N PRO A 99 6.41 3.69 10.60
CA PRO A 99 5.74 4.64 11.47
C PRO A 99 4.51 5.26 10.79
N LEU A 100 3.48 5.53 11.58
CA LEU A 100 2.32 6.28 11.11
C LEU A 100 2.72 7.72 10.72
N PHE A 101 1.97 8.31 9.80
CA PHE A 101 1.88 9.77 9.73
C PHE A 101 1.12 10.29 10.94
N ASP A 102 1.48 11.50 11.41
CA ASP A 102 1.00 12.06 12.67
C ASP A 102 -0.53 12.28 12.72
N ASP A 103 -1.16 12.45 11.56
CA ASP A 103 -2.60 12.71 11.40
C ASP A 103 -3.47 11.45 11.39
N VAL A 104 -2.87 10.25 11.27
CA VAL A 104 -3.62 9.00 11.11
C VAL A 104 -4.37 8.65 12.39
N LYS A 105 -3.69 8.62 13.54
CA LYS A 105 -4.35 8.28 14.80
C LYS A 105 -5.43 9.29 15.17
N PRO A 106 -5.20 10.61 15.11
CA PRO A 106 -6.25 11.62 15.30
C PRO A 106 -7.44 11.45 14.34
N PHE A 107 -7.19 11.06 13.07
CA PHE A 107 -8.25 10.77 12.11
C PHE A 107 -9.12 9.60 12.55
N PHE A 108 -8.52 8.48 12.93
CA PHE A 108 -9.26 7.31 13.44
C PHE A 108 -10.06 7.64 14.70
N ASP A 109 -9.50 8.45 15.60
CA ASP A 109 -10.14 8.82 16.87
C ASP A 109 -11.37 9.74 16.67
N ARG A 110 -11.36 10.63 15.65
CA ARG A 110 -12.47 11.57 15.39
C ARG A 110 -13.48 11.08 14.35
N CYS A 111 -13.08 10.15 13.50
CA CYS A 111 -13.93 9.69 12.40
C CYS A 111 -15.16 8.99 12.94
N THR A 112 -16.36 9.44 12.50
CA THR A 112 -17.64 8.88 12.93
C THR A 112 -18.12 7.72 12.06
N LYS A 113 -17.48 7.52 10.90
CA LYS A 113 -17.80 6.45 9.96
C LYS A 113 -16.84 5.27 10.13
N PRO A 114 -17.26 4.04 9.83
CA PRO A 114 -16.36 2.91 9.85
C PRO A 114 -15.24 3.08 8.84
N VAL A 115 -14.00 2.97 9.30
CA VAL A 115 -12.78 3.04 8.48
C VAL A 115 -12.26 1.64 8.26
N TYR A 116 -12.06 1.26 7.01
CA TYR A 116 -11.50 -0.02 6.58
C TYR A 116 -10.14 0.20 5.93
N VAL A 117 -9.16 -0.59 6.30
CA VAL A 117 -7.86 -0.61 5.59
C VAL A 117 -7.99 -1.46 4.33
N LEU A 118 -7.56 -0.94 3.17
CA LEU A 118 -7.58 -1.63 1.88
C LEU A 118 -6.18 -1.57 1.27
N SER A 119 -5.45 -2.70 1.27
CA SER A 119 -4.04 -2.74 0.89
C SER A 119 -3.69 -3.97 0.04
N ASN A 120 -2.61 -3.85 -0.72
CA ASN A 120 -1.98 -4.98 -1.42
C ASN A 120 -1.15 -5.87 -0.49
N ASP A 121 -0.96 -5.46 0.76
CA ASP A 121 -0.17 -6.19 1.74
C ASP A 121 -0.92 -7.40 2.31
N ASP A 122 -0.18 -8.36 2.87
CA ASP A 122 -0.73 -9.57 3.45
C ASP A 122 -1.48 -9.25 4.76
N HIS A 123 -2.58 -9.95 4.97
CA HIS A 123 -3.49 -9.71 6.09
C HIS A 123 -2.79 -9.77 7.45
N VAL A 124 -1.92 -10.74 7.63
CA VAL A 124 -1.20 -10.98 8.91
C VAL A 124 -0.33 -9.78 9.29
N TYR A 125 0.34 -9.14 8.33
CA TYR A 125 1.19 -7.97 8.59
C TYR A 125 0.38 -6.72 8.88
N LEU A 126 -0.74 -6.55 8.18
CA LEU A 126 -1.67 -5.45 8.45
C LEU A 126 -2.28 -5.57 9.85
N GLU A 127 -2.72 -6.77 10.25
CA GLU A 127 -3.24 -7.01 11.61
C GLU A 127 -2.20 -6.72 12.69
N GLU A 128 -0.98 -7.23 12.52
CA GLU A 128 0.11 -7.01 13.47
C GLU A 128 0.45 -5.52 13.58
N SER A 129 0.53 -4.83 12.45
CA SER A 129 0.77 -3.39 12.40
C SER A 129 -0.34 -2.58 13.06
N MET A 130 -1.61 -2.86 12.78
CA MET A 130 -2.73 -2.17 13.44
C MET A 130 -2.69 -2.35 14.94
N LYS A 131 -2.41 -3.57 15.41
CA LYS A 131 -2.28 -3.87 16.83
C LYS A 131 -1.11 -3.11 17.48
N GLU A 132 0.07 -3.11 16.85
CA GLU A 132 1.24 -2.40 17.34
C GLU A 132 0.98 -0.89 17.47
N LYS A 133 0.31 -0.32 16.47
CA LYS A 133 0.01 1.12 16.41
C LYS A 133 -1.22 1.53 17.23
N GLY A 134 -1.92 0.56 17.84
CA GLY A 134 -3.13 0.81 18.62
C GLY A 134 -4.28 1.35 17.77
N LEU A 135 -4.36 0.98 16.49
CA LEU A 135 -5.46 1.31 15.59
C LEU A 135 -6.48 0.17 15.56
N ASN A 136 -7.74 0.51 15.45
CA ASN A 136 -8.84 -0.45 15.41
C ASN A 136 -9.75 -0.15 14.20
N PRO A 137 -9.35 -0.51 12.97
CA PRO A 137 -10.21 -0.36 11.80
C PRO A 137 -11.46 -1.24 11.92
N ALA A 138 -12.52 -0.85 11.24
CA ALA A 138 -13.75 -1.65 11.13
C ALA A 138 -13.54 -2.98 10.40
N GLY A 139 -12.48 -3.06 9.59
CA GLY A 139 -12.00 -4.27 8.93
C GLY A 139 -10.75 -4.02 8.11
N ILE A 140 -10.11 -5.12 7.71
CA ILE A 140 -8.92 -5.11 6.85
C ILE A 140 -9.24 -5.89 5.59
N ILE A 141 -9.10 -5.25 4.45
CA ILE A 141 -9.23 -5.83 3.12
C ILE A 141 -7.84 -5.94 2.53
N SER A 142 -7.28 -7.14 2.55
CA SER A 142 -5.99 -7.46 1.96
C SER A 142 -6.13 -8.04 0.55
N ALA A 143 -5.06 -8.01 -0.23
CA ALA A 143 -5.02 -8.67 -1.53
C ALA A 143 -5.33 -10.17 -1.42
N GLU A 144 -4.95 -10.83 -0.32
CA GLU A 144 -5.27 -12.25 -0.08
C GLU A 144 -6.78 -12.51 -0.03
N ALA A 145 -7.55 -11.63 0.63
CA ALA A 145 -9.00 -11.78 0.78
C ALA A 145 -9.72 -11.73 -0.57
N ALA A 146 -9.18 -10.94 -1.51
CA ALA A 146 -9.72 -10.78 -2.85
C ALA A 146 -9.07 -11.69 -3.88
N LYS A 147 -7.91 -12.29 -3.57
CA LYS A 147 -6.98 -12.91 -4.52
C LYS A 147 -6.67 -11.99 -5.71
N ALA A 148 -6.46 -10.73 -5.43
CA ALA A 148 -6.16 -9.71 -6.42
C ALA A 148 -5.54 -8.48 -5.73
N CYS A 149 -4.61 -7.82 -6.44
CA CYS A 149 -3.99 -6.57 -6.00
C CYS A 149 -4.69 -5.37 -6.63
N LYS A 150 -4.72 -4.23 -5.97
CA LYS A 150 -5.01 -2.95 -6.64
C LYS A 150 -4.05 -2.77 -7.83
N PRO A 151 -4.51 -2.32 -8.99
CA PRO A 151 -5.82 -1.71 -9.28
C PRO A 151 -6.91 -2.70 -9.74
N ASP A 152 -6.75 -4.01 -9.57
CA ASP A 152 -7.77 -4.97 -9.98
C ASP A 152 -9.11 -4.68 -9.28
N ARG A 153 -10.20 -4.73 -10.06
CA ARG A 153 -11.57 -4.50 -9.60
C ARG A 153 -11.98 -5.43 -8.46
N ALA A 154 -11.48 -6.66 -8.44
CA ALA A 154 -11.88 -7.69 -7.48
C ALA A 154 -11.59 -7.30 -6.02
N ILE A 155 -10.50 -6.55 -5.74
CA ILE A 155 -10.20 -6.12 -4.37
C ILE A 155 -11.20 -5.08 -3.86
N PHE A 156 -11.67 -4.18 -4.74
CA PHE A 156 -12.69 -3.19 -4.39
C PHE A 156 -14.07 -3.84 -4.22
N GLU A 157 -14.43 -4.80 -5.08
CA GLU A 157 -15.67 -5.56 -4.94
C GLU A 157 -15.70 -6.34 -3.63
N LYS A 158 -14.55 -6.93 -3.24
CA LYS A 158 -14.40 -7.58 -1.94
C LYS A 158 -14.55 -6.60 -0.79
N ALA A 159 -14.05 -5.37 -0.93
CA ALA A 159 -14.22 -4.32 0.07
C ALA A 159 -15.70 -3.94 0.25
N PHE A 160 -16.46 -3.80 -0.84
CA PHE A 160 -17.91 -3.55 -0.76
C PHE A 160 -18.68 -4.69 -0.11
N GLU A 161 -18.31 -5.94 -0.42
CA GLU A 161 -18.90 -7.13 0.20
C GLU A 161 -18.69 -7.13 1.71
N ILE A 162 -17.44 -6.91 2.16
CA ILE A 162 -17.09 -6.92 3.58
C ILE A 162 -17.74 -5.76 4.34
N ALA A 163 -17.74 -4.57 3.76
CA ALA A 163 -18.29 -3.38 4.41
C ALA A 163 -19.82 -3.27 4.29
N GLY A 164 -20.45 -4.04 3.40
CA GLY A 164 -21.90 -3.98 3.17
C GLY A 164 -22.37 -2.66 2.57
N VAL A 165 -21.55 -2.02 1.72
CA VAL A 165 -21.81 -0.69 1.14
C VAL A 165 -21.73 -0.74 -0.38
N LYS A 166 -22.29 0.30 -1.03
CA LYS A 166 -22.18 0.52 -2.47
C LYS A 166 -21.03 1.47 -2.79
N PRO A 167 -20.51 1.46 -4.06
CA PRO A 167 -19.44 2.36 -4.49
C PRO A 167 -19.71 3.84 -4.19
N ASP A 168 -20.91 4.34 -4.51
CA ASP A 168 -21.32 5.74 -4.33
C ASP A 168 -21.57 6.12 -2.84
N GLU A 169 -21.54 5.13 -1.94
CA GLU A 169 -21.64 5.30 -0.49
C GLU A 169 -20.26 5.29 0.19
N THR A 170 -19.17 5.20 -0.59
CA THR A 170 -17.80 5.09 -0.11
C THR A 170 -16.92 6.27 -0.45
N LEU A 171 -16.04 6.63 0.48
CA LEU A 171 -14.87 7.46 0.26
C LEU A 171 -13.65 6.54 0.23
N PHE A 172 -12.76 6.70 -0.75
CA PHE A 172 -11.48 5.99 -0.77
C PHE A 172 -10.32 6.97 -0.70
N ILE A 173 -9.45 6.81 0.29
CA ILE A 173 -8.27 7.65 0.51
C ILE A 173 -7.03 6.84 0.16
N GLY A 174 -6.23 7.32 -0.78
CA GLY A 174 -4.98 6.65 -1.18
C GLY A 174 -4.00 7.64 -1.79
N ASP A 175 -2.75 7.25 -1.94
CA ASP A 175 -1.67 8.09 -2.45
C ASP A 175 -1.32 7.81 -3.92
N SER A 176 -1.80 6.71 -4.49
CA SER A 176 -1.50 6.29 -5.86
C SER A 176 -2.57 6.66 -6.87
N ILE A 177 -2.20 7.44 -7.89
CA ILE A 177 -3.12 7.75 -8.99
C ILE A 177 -3.53 6.47 -9.75
N THR A 178 -2.62 5.51 -9.91
CA THR A 178 -2.84 4.32 -10.73
C THR A 178 -3.48 3.18 -9.97
N SER A 179 -3.15 3.01 -8.71
CA SER A 179 -3.63 1.88 -7.90
C SER A 179 -4.88 2.21 -7.09
N ASP A 180 -5.11 3.50 -6.78
CA ASP A 180 -6.20 3.95 -5.91
C ASP A 180 -7.21 4.82 -6.64
N VAL A 181 -6.76 5.97 -7.18
CA VAL A 181 -7.66 7.00 -7.70
C VAL A 181 -8.40 6.56 -8.96
N LYS A 182 -7.66 6.09 -9.98
CA LYS A 182 -8.27 5.70 -11.27
C LYS A 182 -9.26 4.55 -11.12
N PRO A 183 -8.90 3.41 -10.48
CA PRO A 183 -9.85 2.32 -10.31
C PRO A 183 -11.04 2.70 -9.44
N ALA A 184 -10.87 3.56 -8.43
CA ALA A 184 -11.97 4.06 -7.63
C ALA A 184 -12.96 4.88 -8.47
N LEU A 185 -12.48 5.78 -9.32
CA LEU A 185 -13.34 6.55 -10.23
C LEU A 185 -14.11 5.65 -11.22
N GLU A 186 -13.43 4.67 -11.82
CA GLU A 186 -14.03 3.71 -12.75
C GLU A 186 -15.15 2.88 -12.12
N LEU A 187 -15.07 2.67 -10.80
CA LEU A 187 -16.06 1.93 -10.02
C LEU A 187 -17.16 2.83 -9.43
N GLY A 188 -17.08 4.15 -9.58
CA GLY A 188 -18.03 5.10 -9.00
C GLY A 188 -17.84 5.34 -7.51
N ILE A 189 -16.65 5.06 -6.98
CA ILE A 189 -16.23 5.45 -5.62
C ILE A 189 -15.82 6.93 -5.65
N ASN A 190 -15.93 7.62 -4.53
CA ASN A 190 -15.41 8.98 -4.38
C ASN A 190 -13.94 8.91 -3.89
N PRO A 191 -12.92 9.09 -4.76
CA PRO A 191 -11.54 9.06 -4.33
C PRO A 191 -11.08 10.39 -3.77
N VAL A 192 -10.19 10.31 -2.80
CA VAL A 192 -9.36 11.40 -2.29
C VAL A 192 -7.91 11.00 -2.48
N LEU A 193 -7.15 11.79 -3.22
CA LEU A 193 -5.71 11.60 -3.33
C LEU A 193 -5.04 12.31 -2.15
N ILE A 194 -4.32 11.55 -1.34
CA ILE A 194 -3.45 12.13 -0.34
C ILE A 194 -2.02 12.25 -0.87
N VAL A 195 -1.41 13.41 -0.73
CA VAL A 195 -0.04 13.68 -1.21
C VAL A 195 0.83 14.03 -0.02
N ARG A 196 1.51 13.04 0.51
CA ARG A 196 2.39 13.17 1.69
C ARG A 196 3.68 13.94 1.40
N ASN A 197 4.09 13.96 0.13
CA ASN A 197 5.28 14.69 -0.31
C ASN A 197 4.88 15.86 -1.21
N SER A 198 5.28 17.08 -0.82
CA SER A 198 4.96 18.32 -1.55
C SER A 198 5.54 18.40 -2.96
N GLY A 199 6.52 17.55 -3.30
CA GLY A 199 7.16 17.48 -4.62
C GLY A 199 6.52 16.49 -5.60
N ALA A 200 5.43 15.81 -5.23
CA ALA A 200 4.79 14.83 -6.09
C ALA A 200 4.14 15.48 -7.34
N ASP A 201 4.30 14.85 -8.51
CA ASP A 201 3.66 15.30 -9.75
C ASP A 201 2.14 15.05 -9.68
N ARG A 202 1.38 16.13 -9.78
CA ARG A 202 -0.08 16.13 -9.74
C ARG A 202 -0.72 16.30 -11.11
N SER A 203 0.08 16.38 -12.17
CA SER A 203 -0.42 16.69 -13.53
C SER A 203 -1.40 15.65 -14.09
N ALA A 204 -1.33 14.41 -13.60
CA ALA A 204 -2.19 13.30 -14.01
C ALA A 204 -3.44 13.12 -13.12
N VAL A 205 -3.66 13.99 -12.13
CA VAL A 205 -4.83 13.92 -11.24
C VAL A 205 -6.03 14.54 -11.94
N PRO A 206 -7.17 13.83 -12.07
CA PRO A 206 -8.38 14.42 -12.64
C PRO A 206 -8.89 15.60 -11.80
N GLU A 207 -9.38 16.66 -12.42
CA GLU A 207 -9.89 17.86 -11.73
C GLU A 207 -11.03 17.57 -10.74
N SER A 208 -11.78 16.49 -10.95
CA SER A 208 -12.87 16.07 -10.07
C SER A 208 -12.38 15.42 -8.75
N VAL A 209 -11.09 15.11 -8.63
CA VAL A 209 -10.53 14.41 -7.47
C VAL A 209 -10.06 15.41 -6.44
N ARG A 210 -10.57 15.28 -5.21
CA ARG A 210 -10.05 16.05 -4.07
C ARG A 210 -8.63 15.62 -3.76
N VAL A 211 -7.73 16.59 -3.65
CA VAL A 211 -6.33 16.36 -3.26
C VAL A 211 -6.11 16.99 -1.90
N ILE A 212 -5.53 16.23 -0.98
CA ILE A 212 -5.19 16.67 0.38
C ILE A 212 -3.72 16.39 0.69
N GLY A 213 -3.14 17.10 1.64
CA GLY A 213 -1.80 16.85 2.18
C GLY A 213 -1.84 16.15 3.53
N SER A 214 -2.99 16.22 4.22
CA SER A 214 -3.22 15.63 5.53
C SER A 214 -4.65 15.14 5.68
N LEU A 215 -4.85 14.07 6.46
CA LEU A 215 -6.18 13.59 6.86
C LEU A 215 -6.92 14.62 7.70
N ASP A 216 -6.22 15.60 8.29
CA ASP A 216 -6.85 16.70 9.03
C ASP A 216 -7.69 17.65 8.16
N GLU A 217 -7.54 17.57 6.84
CA GLU A 217 -8.37 18.31 5.89
C GLU A 217 -9.74 17.65 5.63
N LEU A 218 -9.99 16.48 6.24
CA LEU A 218 -11.27 15.76 6.11
C LEU A 218 -12.11 15.98 7.36
N ASP A 219 -13.37 16.40 7.15
CA ASP A 219 -14.37 16.66 8.21
C ASP A 219 -15.30 15.44 8.44
N GLU A 220 -14.81 14.21 8.21
CA GLU A 220 -15.60 12.95 8.15
C GLU A 220 -15.88 12.32 9.55
#